data_8a5bb9e57ceb8a37fc640b5e090381eb
#
_entry.id   8a5bb9e57ceb8a37fc640b5e090381eb
#
_cell.length_a   1.000
_cell.length_b   1.000
_cell.length_c   1.000
_cell.angle_alpha   90.00
_cell.angle_beta   90.00
_cell.angle_gamma   90.00
#
_symmetry.space_group_name_H-M   'P 1'
#
loop_
_entity.id
_entity.type
_entity.pdbx_description
1 polymer ?
#
loop_
_entity_poly.entity_id
_entity_poly.type
_entity_poly.pdbx_seq_one_letter_code
_entity_poly.pdbx_strand_id
1 'polypeptide(L)'
;MSAIRSRKQKTEHDLFFMRLDSMWPSPENDTLYRPVLQTDPAIIKLADDIKRNGLLDPIVVSRDGFIVSGHRRYAAATLAGLVEVPVTRHPIAHDDPEFVPLLASFNQQREKTFAEKLRETVVEASQSEAVAAMQSFRIEQSRNAVAQCPTIAMGERRNRTRISKNKAPMLKAIIDILNNELNAFLPTTVRTIHYQLLNKQVLIMGSKPKSWYRNDKASYKALTDLVARARIEEYIPYGWITDPTRSTTNWNTCSECKEYLSKEMDGFLKDYWRDLLQSQPNHIEVIGEKNTIDSIIRPVCSKYTVPYTIGRGYCSLGPRAALHKRFKESGKERLVLVILSDFDPDGDMIAQSFARSLRDDFGVPEELMVPVRAALTPRQIKALQLPRSYLAAKKTSNHYKRFVAEHGSDAVYELEAVPPLQLQKLLENTLKQVIDIERFNEEVKAEEEDQCEILNTRRRIIESMRLSEGGES
;
A
#
# COMPACT_ATOMS: atom_id res chain seq x y z
N MET A 1 -7.55 -38.88 49.10
CA MET A 1 -6.74 -40.10 49.16
C MET A 1 -7.35 -41.16 48.28
N SER A 2 -6.82 -41.39 47.12
CA SER A 2 -6.78 -42.69 46.42
C SER A 2 -5.94 -42.48 45.16
N ALA A 3 -4.74 -42.97 45.19
CA ALA A 3 -3.79 -42.92 44.07
C ALA A 3 -4.16 -44.01 43.07
N ILE A 4 -4.62 -43.64 41.90
CA ILE A 4 -4.73 -44.55 40.76
C ILE A 4 -3.31 -44.69 40.17
N ARG A 5 -2.59 -45.71 40.55
CA ARG A 5 -1.40 -46.21 39.88
C ARG A 5 -1.83 -46.81 38.53
N SER A 6 -1.61 -46.09 37.44
CA SER A 6 -1.68 -46.67 36.10
C SER A 6 -0.53 -47.68 35.94
N ARG A 7 -0.88 -48.96 35.90
CA ARG A 7 0.00 -50.04 35.46
C ARG A 7 0.33 -49.82 33.99
N LYS A 8 1.55 -49.35 33.68
CA LYS A 8 2.14 -49.55 32.36
C LYS A 8 2.26 -51.05 32.13
N GLN A 9 1.37 -51.60 31.32
CA GLN A 9 1.60 -52.91 30.72
C GLN A 9 2.80 -52.74 29.76
N LYS A 10 3.98 -53.25 30.20
CA LYS A 10 5.08 -53.57 29.32
C LYS A 10 4.60 -54.78 28.52
N THR A 11 4.08 -54.60 27.32
CA THR A 11 3.99 -55.67 26.33
C THR A 11 5.42 -55.98 25.92
N GLU A 12 5.92 -57.15 26.36
CA GLU A 12 7.11 -57.77 25.81
C GLU A 12 6.83 -58.03 24.33
N HIS A 13 7.35 -57.20 23.48
CA HIS A 13 7.34 -57.44 22.03
C HIS A 13 8.48 -58.44 21.79
N ASP A 14 8.15 -59.64 21.37
CA ASP A 14 9.14 -60.67 21.01
C ASP A 14 9.97 -60.13 19.84
N LEU A 15 11.29 -59.98 20.07
CA LEU A 15 12.25 -59.62 19.05
C LEU A 15 12.56 -60.87 18.20
N PHE A 16 12.38 -60.79 16.89
CA PHE A 16 12.71 -61.85 15.95
C PHE A 16 13.32 -61.26 14.67
N PHE A 17 13.93 -62.10 13.85
CA PHE A 17 14.46 -61.69 12.57
C PHE A 17 13.44 -61.96 11.47
N MET A 18 13.28 -61.03 10.57
CA MET A 18 12.36 -61.11 9.43
C MET A 18 13.04 -60.68 8.16
N ARG A 19 12.75 -61.37 7.05
CA ARG A 19 13.28 -61.01 5.75
C ARG A 19 12.69 -59.69 5.27
N LEU A 20 13.53 -58.83 4.64
CA LEU A 20 13.11 -57.54 4.10
C LEU A 20 12.04 -57.65 3.02
N ASP A 21 12.06 -58.72 2.20
CA ASP A 21 11.08 -58.98 1.14
C ASP A 21 9.69 -59.43 1.69
N SER A 22 9.60 -59.70 2.99
CA SER A 22 8.36 -60.08 3.68
C SER A 22 7.74 -58.92 4.47
N MET A 23 8.25 -57.70 4.28
CA MET A 23 7.73 -56.50 4.92
C MET A 23 7.31 -55.47 3.86
N TRP A 24 6.25 -54.73 4.17
CA TRP A 24 5.73 -53.70 3.27
C TRP A 24 5.74 -52.34 3.95
N PRO A 25 6.32 -51.26 3.31
CA PRO A 25 6.13 -49.90 3.76
C PRO A 25 4.64 -49.55 3.75
N SER A 26 4.14 -48.95 4.83
CA SER A 26 2.74 -48.51 4.91
C SER A 26 2.54 -47.26 4.03
N PRO A 27 1.56 -47.21 3.10
CA PRO A 27 1.27 -46.07 2.25
C PRO A 27 0.93 -44.79 3.04
N GLU A 28 0.34 -44.94 4.22
CA GLU A 28 -0.04 -43.86 5.13
C GLU A 28 1.17 -43.08 5.63
N ASN A 29 2.33 -43.74 5.72
CA ASN A 29 3.57 -43.04 6.10
C ASN A 29 3.92 -41.94 5.08
N ASP A 30 3.78 -42.19 3.79
CA ASP A 30 4.12 -41.23 2.76
C ASP A 30 3.03 -40.14 2.58
N THR A 31 1.83 -40.41 3.07
CA THR A 31 0.74 -39.43 3.15
C THR A 31 0.96 -38.46 4.33
N LEU A 32 1.37 -38.96 5.48
CA LEU A 32 1.59 -38.17 6.72
C LEU A 32 2.94 -37.46 6.71
N TYR A 33 3.98 -38.15 6.22
CA TYR A 33 5.37 -37.69 6.30
C TYR A 33 5.99 -37.56 4.90
N ARG A 34 7.18 -36.97 4.86
CA ARG A 34 7.96 -36.90 3.63
C ARG A 34 8.31 -38.35 3.18
N PRO A 35 8.05 -38.71 1.92
CA PRO A 35 8.41 -40.01 1.38
C PRO A 35 9.88 -40.34 1.61
N VAL A 36 10.18 -41.58 1.99
CA VAL A 36 11.54 -42.04 2.23
C VAL A 36 12.18 -42.45 0.90
N LEU A 37 13.10 -41.63 0.41
CA LEU A 37 13.83 -41.89 -0.85
C LEU A 37 15.18 -42.51 -0.55
N GLN A 38 15.53 -43.60 -1.22
CA GLN A 38 16.87 -44.22 -1.12
C GLN A 38 18.00 -43.32 -1.60
N THR A 39 17.68 -42.28 -2.40
CA THR A 39 18.64 -41.28 -2.87
C THR A 39 18.88 -40.14 -1.86
N ASP A 40 18.16 -40.11 -0.72
CA ASP A 40 18.36 -39.12 0.32
C ASP A 40 19.75 -39.31 0.97
N PRO A 41 20.63 -38.29 1.02
CA PRO A 41 21.94 -38.36 1.66
C PRO A 41 21.91 -38.89 3.10
N ALA A 42 20.83 -38.61 3.85
CA ALA A 42 20.64 -39.10 5.20
C ALA A 42 20.35 -40.63 5.25
N ILE A 43 19.68 -41.15 4.22
CA ILE A 43 19.42 -42.59 4.10
C ILE A 43 20.70 -43.31 3.64
N ILE A 44 21.47 -42.72 2.71
CA ILE A 44 22.76 -43.28 2.28
C ILE A 44 23.73 -43.39 3.48
N LYS A 45 23.85 -42.30 4.25
CA LYS A 45 24.69 -42.32 5.46
C LYS A 45 24.25 -43.37 6.50
N LEU A 46 22.95 -43.53 6.67
CA LEU A 46 22.39 -44.55 7.58
C LEU A 46 22.66 -45.97 7.03
N ALA A 47 22.60 -46.19 5.72
CA ALA A 47 22.93 -47.47 5.10
C ALA A 47 24.40 -47.83 5.30
N ASP A 48 25.32 -46.88 5.19
CA ASP A 48 26.75 -47.10 5.45
C ASP A 48 27.02 -47.44 6.93
N ASP A 49 26.25 -46.86 7.84
CA ASP A 49 26.34 -47.21 9.26
C ASP A 49 25.78 -48.62 9.54
N ILE A 50 24.64 -48.95 8.95
CA ILE A 50 24.04 -50.28 9.03
C ILE A 50 24.94 -51.38 8.47
N LYS A 51 25.69 -51.11 7.38
CA LYS A 51 26.68 -52.03 6.82
C LYS A 51 27.78 -52.34 7.81
N ARG A 52 28.19 -51.40 8.63
CA ARG A 52 29.28 -51.54 9.59
C ARG A 52 28.85 -52.17 10.94
N ASN A 53 27.69 -51.72 11.42
CA ASN A 53 27.28 -51.99 12.80
C ASN A 53 26.03 -52.89 12.91
N GLY A 54 25.42 -53.21 11.77
CA GLY A 54 24.11 -53.89 11.76
C GLY A 54 22.96 -52.93 12.10
N LEU A 55 21.74 -53.41 12.07
CA LEU A 55 20.56 -52.64 12.48
C LEU A 55 20.38 -52.76 14.02
N LEU A 56 20.73 -51.69 14.75
CA LEU A 56 20.72 -51.68 16.20
C LEU A 56 19.31 -51.61 16.81
N ASP A 57 18.43 -50.79 16.22
CA ASP A 57 17.05 -50.65 16.65
C ASP A 57 16.10 -51.45 15.76
N PRO A 58 15.24 -52.32 16.29
CA PRO A 58 14.33 -53.16 15.49
C PRO A 58 13.29 -52.29 14.73
N ILE A 59 12.84 -52.81 13.59
CA ILE A 59 11.70 -52.27 12.85
C ILE A 59 10.43 -52.80 13.53
N VAL A 60 9.41 -51.93 13.70
CA VAL A 60 8.10 -52.35 14.21
C VAL A 60 7.19 -52.63 13.05
N VAL A 61 6.62 -53.83 12.98
CA VAL A 61 5.67 -54.26 11.95
C VAL A 61 4.33 -54.63 12.56
N SER A 62 3.27 -54.49 11.80
CA SER A 62 1.93 -54.98 12.13
C SER A 62 1.85 -56.51 12.08
N ARG A 63 0.73 -57.05 12.48
CA ARG A 63 0.46 -58.50 12.43
C ARG A 63 0.57 -59.08 11.03
N ASP A 64 0.19 -58.30 10.01
CA ASP A 64 0.16 -58.64 8.60
C ASP A 64 1.38 -58.11 7.81
N GLY A 65 2.41 -57.60 8.51
CA GLY A 65 3.73 -57.29 7.92
C GLY A 65 3.93 -55.88 7.41
N PHE A 66 2.98 -54.95 7.60
CA PHE A 66 3.18 -53.53 7.28
C PHE A 66 4.04 -52.82 8.32
N ILE A 67 4.91 -51.95 7.90
CA ILE A 67 5.82 -51.20 8.77
C ILE A 67 5.02 -50.12 9.51
N VAL A 68 4.98 -50.20 10.82
CA VAL A 68 4.40 -49.22 11.75
C VAL A 68 5.46 -48.14 12.10
N SER A 69 6.70 -48.58 12.36
CA SER A 69 7.82 -47.67 12.65
C SER A 69 9.12 -48.21 12.07
N GLY A 70 9.93 -47.31 11.53
CA GLY A 70 11.24 -47.63 10.99
C GLY A 70 11.36 -47.61 9.46
N HIS A 71 10.47 -46.91 8.72
CA HIS A 71 10.51 -46.79 7.26
C HIS A 71 11.89 -46.33 6.75
N ARG A 72 12.56 -45.41 7.42
CA ARG A 72 13.92 -44.99 7.09
C ARG A 72 14.95 -46.08 7.33
N ARG A 73 14.83 -46.85 8.40
CA ARG A 73 15.69 -48.00 8.72
C ARG A 73 15.50 -49.11 7.69
N TYR A 74 14.27 -49.36 7.30
CA TYR A 74 13.95 -50.31 6.23
C TYR A 74 14.60 -49.92 4.89
N ALA A 75 14.42 -48.65 4.45
CA ALA A 75 15.04 -48.16 3.21
C ALA A 75 16.58 -48.23 3.26
N ALA A 76 17.17 -47.87 4.40
CA ALA A 76 18.61 -47.94 4.60
C ALA A 76 19.14 -49.38 4.66
N ALA A 77 18.42 -50.31 5.30
CA ALA A 77 18.76 -51.74 5.35
C ALA A 77 18.66 -52.37 3.96
N THR A 78 17.68 -52.03 3.17
CA THR A 78 17.55 -52.42 1.76
C THR A 78 18.75 -51.92 0.93
N LEU A 79 19.10 -50.67 1.08
CA LEU A 79 20.25 -50.07 0.40
C LEU A 79 21.60 -50.70 0.88
N ALA A 80 21.67 -51.07 2.14
CA ALA A 80 22.81 -51.78 2.74
C ALA A 80 22.94 -53.23 2.22
N GLY A 81 21.92 -53.81 1.60
CA GLY A 81 21.91 -55.17 1.07
C GLY A 81 21.69 -56.24 2.15
N LEU A 82 21.07 -55.91 3.29
CA LEU A 82 20.71 -56.89 4.29
C LEU A 82 19.58 -57.78 3.78
N VAL A 83 19.58 -59.07 4.14
CA VAL A 83 18.53 -60.05 3.81
C VAL A 83 17.50 -60.12 4.91
N GLU A 84 17.94 -60.06 6.16
CA GLU A 84 17.11 -60.16 7.35
C GLU A 84 17.47 -59.06 8.35
N VAL A 85 16.49 -58.56 9.06
CA VAL A 85 16.64 -57.50 10.08
C VAL A 85 15.85 -57.82 11.35
N PRO A 86 16.29 -57.31 12.49
CA PRO A 86 15.53 -57.44 13.73
C PRO A 86 14.23 -56.69 13.68
N VAL A 87 13.12 -57.29 14.00
CA VAL A 87 11.78 -56.71 14.04
C VAL A 87 11.06 -57.00 15.34
N THR A 88 10.13 -56.12 15.70
CA THR A 88 9.14 -56.38 16.75
C THR A 88 7.75 -56.31 16.10
N ARG A 89 6.86 -57.24 16.48
CA ARG A 89 5.50 -57.33 15.91
C ARG A 89 4.50 -56.67 16.85
N HIS A 90 3.71 -55.74 16.31
CA HIS A 90 2.57 -55.18 17.01
C HIS A 90 1.29 -55.97 16.63
N PRO A 91 0.37 -56.23 17.57
CA PRO A 91 -0.83 -57.07 17.31
C PRO A 91 -1.86 -56.43 16.39
N ILE A 92 -1.71 -55.16 16.01
CA ILE A 92 -2.59 -54.42 15.10
C ILE A 92 -2.48 -54.97 13.67
N ALA A 93 -3.57 -54.93 12.90
CA ALA A 93 -3.57 -55.16 11.45
C ALA A 93 -3.53 -53.85 10.72
N HIS A 94 -3.15 -53.82 9.43
CA HIS A 94 -3.03 -52.63 8.65
C HIS A 94 -4.40 -51.94 8.37
N ASP A 95 -5.47 -52.71 8.28
CA ASP A 95 -6.85 -52.27 8.07
C ASP A 95 -7.57 -51.78 9.35
N ASP A 96 -6.89 -51.82 10.50
CA ASP A 96 -7.44 -51.35 11.78
C ASP A 96 -7.49 -49.81 11.81
N PRO A 97 -8.62 -49.19 12.20
CA PRO A 97 -8.72 -47.75 12.38
C PRO A 97 -7.64 -47.13 13.27
N GLU A 98 -7.12 -47.86 14.24
CA GLU A 98 -6.06 -47.42 15.15
C GLU A 98 -4.64 -47.51 14.53
N PHE A 99 -4.48 -48.04 13.31
CA PHE A 99 -3.17 -48.22 12.69
C PHE A 99 -2.50 -46.84 12.43
N VAL A 100 -3.23 -45.87 11.85
CA VAL A 100 -2.70 -44.53 11.54
C VAL A 100 -2.37 -43.73 12.82
N PRO A 101 -3.25 -43.67 13.84
CA PRO A 101 -2.90 -43.12 15.16
C PRO A 101 -1.65 -43.76 15.79
N LEU A 102 -1.51 -45.06 15.72
CA LEU A 102 -0.36 -45.77 16.21
C LEU A 102 0.93 -45.40 15.47
N LEU A 103 0.89 -45.33 14.15
CA LEU A 103 2.00 -44.89 13.29
C LEU A 103 2.44 -43.48 13.66
N ALA A 104 1.50 -42.56 13.89
CA ALA A 104 1.77 -41.20 14.34
C ALA A 104 2.41 -41.19 15.74
N SER A 105 1.93 -42.01 16.67
CA SER A 105 2.45 -42.14 18.02
C SER A 105 3.93 -42.60 18.06
N PHE A 106 4.31 -43.56 17.23
CA PHE A 106 5.72 -44.02 17.13
C PHE A 106 6.65 -42.93 16.56
N ASN A 107 6.14 -41.92 15.87
CA ASN A 107 6.91 -40.81 15.29
C ASN A 107 6.94 -39.55 16.18
N GLN A 108 6.40 -39.59 17.42
CA GLN A 108 6.35 -38.41 18.31
C GLN A 108 7.72 -37.85 18.70
N GLN A 109 8.75 -38.69 18.78
CA GLN A 109 10.11 -38.32 19.21
C GLN A 109 10.98 -37.78 18.06
N ARG A 110 10.49 -37.73 16.82
CA ARG A 110 11.23 -37.25 15.67
C ARG A 110 11.05 -35.73 15.53
N GLU A 111 12.11 -35.02 15.13
CA GLU A 111 11.96 -33.63 14.62
C GLU A 111 11.09 -33.66 13.37
N LYS A 112 9.88 -33.13 13.51
CA LYS A 112 8.87 -33.09 12.44
C LYS A 112 8.87 -31.74 11.79
N THR A 113 8.73 -31.73 10.46
CA THR A 113 8.46 -30.51 9.74
C THR A 113 7.08 -29.95 10.12
N PHE A 114 6.86 -28.66 9.87
CA PHE A 114 5.55 -28.06 10.14
C PHE A 114 4.42 -28.77 9.37
N ALA A 115 4.65 -29.12 8.12
CA ALA A 115 3.66 -29.83 7.31
C ALA A 115 3.31 -31.22 7.87
N GLU A 116 4.28 -31.92 8.46
CA GLU A 116 4.06 -33.22 9.11
C GLU A 116 3.24 -33.05 10.40
N LYS A 117 3.58 -32.08 11.25
CA LYS A 117 2.81 -31.74 12.45
C LYS A 117 1.36 -31.37 12.13
N LEU A 118 1.17 -30.57 11.07
CA LEU A 118 -0.16 -30.17 10.62
C LEU A 118 -1.00 -31.37 10.16
N ARG A 119 -0.41 -32.30 9.39
CA ARG A 119 -1.12 -33.51 8.91
C ARG A 119 -1.52 -34.41 10.08
N GLU A 120 -0.66 -34.59 11.04
CA GLU A 120 -0.99 -35.32 12.27
C GLU A 120 -2.16 -34.67 13.02
N THR A 121 -2.11 -33.33 13.20
CA THR A 121 -3.19 -32.58 13.86
C THR A 121 -4.52 -32.68 13.09
N VAL A 122 -4.48 -32.70 11.75
CA VAL A 122 -5.69 -32.87 10.91
C VAL A 122 -6.27 -34.29 11.05
N VAL A 123 -5.43 -35.32 11.22
CA VAL A 123 -5.87 -36.72 11.44
C VAL A 123 -6.46 -36.91 12.83
N GLU A 124 -5.90 -36.22 13.83
CA GLU A 124 -6.28 -36.40 15.27
C GLU A 124 -7.38 -35.40 15.70
N ALA A 125 -7.59 -34.28 15.00
CA ALA A 125 -8.40 -33.17 15.46
C ALA A 125 -9.49 -32.78 14.46
N SER A 126 -10.48 -32.04 14.97
CA SER A 126 -11.45 -31.33 14.14
C SER A 126 -10.77 -30.28 13.26
N GLN A 127 -11.39 -29.92 12.12
CA GLN A 127 -10.86 -28.93 11.18
C GLN A 127 -10.53 -27.58 11.86
N SER A 128 -11.31 -27.19 12.87
CA SER A 128 -11.09 -25.97 13.66
C SER A 128 -9.81 -26.00 14.51
N GLU A 129 -9.49 -27.15 15.10
CA GLU A 129 -8.28 -27.32 15.92
C GLU A 129 -7.01 -27.33 15.04
N ALA A 130 -7.08 -27.94 13.86
CA ALA A 130 -6.01 -27.90 12.87
C ALA A 130 -5.69 -26.46 12.40
N VAL A 131 -6.70 -25.64 12.16
CA VAL A 131 -6.52 -24.22 11.81
C VAL A 131 -5.90 -23.44 12.96
N ALA A 132 -6.36 -23.66 14.19
CA ALA A 132 -5.80 -23.01 15.39
C ALA A 132 -4.33 -23.40 15.61
N ALA A 133 -3.99 -24.67 15.45
CA ALA A 133 -2.61 -25.17 15.55
C ALA A 133 -1.70 -24.54 14.48
N MET A 134 -2.20 -24.39 13.24
CA MET A 134 -1.47 -23.75 12.15
C MET A 134 -1.20 -22.26 12.43
N GLN A 135 -2.18 -21.54 12.96
CA GLN A 135 -2.04 -20.12 13.34
C GLN A 135 -1.01 -19.96 14.47
N SER A 136 -1.11 -20.78 15.51
CA SER A 136 -0.17 -20.77 16.65
C SER A 136 1.28 -21.02 16.20
N PHE A 137 1.48 -21.97 15.31
CA PHE A 137 2.81 -22.27 14.76
C PHE A 137 3.37 -21.14 13.91
N ARG A 138 2.55 -20.49 13.06
CA ARG A 138 2.98 -19.32 12.29
C ARG A 138 3.43 -18.16 13.19
N ILE A 139 2.70 -17.94 14.29
CA ILE A 139 3.05 -16.93 15.28
C ILE A 139 4.39 -17.26 15.95
N GLU A 140 4.60 -18.52 16.33
CA GLU A 140 5.85 -18.97 16.97
C GLU A 140 7.04 -18.90 16.01
N GLN A 141 6.88 -19.35 14.76
CA GLN A 141 7.92 -19.19 13.72
C GLN A 141 8.26 -17.72 13.48
N SER A 142 7.26 -16.85 13.43
CA SER A 142 7.48 -15.41 13.25
C SER A 142 8.25 -14.81 14.43
N ARG A 143 7.92 -15.17 15.66
CA ARG A 143 8.64 -14.75 16.88
C ARG A 143 10.09 -15.21 16.86
N ASN A 144 10.34 -16.46 16.51
CA ASN A 144 11.69 -17.03 16.45
C ASN A 144 12.53 -16.40 15.33
N ALA A 145 11.94 -16.12 14.16
CA ALA A 145 12.61 -15.44 13.07
C ALA A 145 13.00 -13.99 13.45
N VAL A 146 12.10 -13.25 14.11
CA VAL A 146 12.38 -11.88 14.58
C VAL A 146 13.47 -11.86 15.64
N ALA A 147 13.53 -12.86 16.53
CA ALA A 147 14.57 -12.95 17.55
C ALA A 147 15.99 -13.15 16.97
N GLN A 148 16.09 -13.67 15.75
CA GLN A 148 17.36 -13.86 15.04
C GLN A 148 17.76 -12.68 14.18
N CYS A 149 16.87 -11.68 13.97
CA CYS A 149 17.18 -10.51 13.17
C CYS A 149 18.06 -9.52 13.96
N PRO A 150 19.02 -8.86 13.31
CA PRO A 150 19.77 -7.77 13.93
C PRO A 150 18.80 -6.63 14.26
N THR A 151 18.77 -6.23 15.53
CA THR A 151 17.91 -5.16 16.02
C THR A 151 18.67 -3.84 16.09
N ILE A 152 17.97 -2.74 15.84
CA ILE A 152 18.51 -1.39 16.00
C ILE A 152 18.14 -0.86 17.38
N ALA A 153 19.11 -0.36 18.13
CA ALA A 153 18.86 0.28 19.42
C ALA A 153 18.00 1.54 19.22
N MET A 154 16.88 1.61 19.93
CA MET A 154 15.95 2.76 19.87
C MET A 154 16.49 4.04 20.50
N GLY A 155 17.62 3.96 21.23
CA GLY A 155 18.15 5.08 22.00
C GLY A 155 17.29 5.46 23.22
N GLU A 156 17.63 6.58 23.86
CA GLU A 156 16.91 7.07 25.02
C GLU A 156 15.53 7.63 24.64
N ARG A 157 14.55 7.46 25.54
CA ARG A 157 13.20 8.00 25.36
C ARG A 157 13.23 9.53 25.40
N ARG A 158 12.82 10.18 24.32
CA ARG A 158 12.64 11.64 24.28
C ARG A 158 11.27 12.00 24.86
N ASN A 159 11.28 12.76 25.96
CA ASN A 159 10.09 13.41 26.46
C ASN A 159 9.80 14.65 25.61
N ARG A 160 8.71 14.67 24.87
CA ARG A 160 8.25 15.88 24.18
C ARG A 160 7.53 16.76 25.18
N THR A 161 7.93 18.05 25.25
CA THR A 161 7.25 19.02 26.10
C THR A 161 5.83 19.27 25.57
N ARG A 162 4.86 19.34 26.49
CA ARG A 162 3.47 19.70 26.16
C ARG A 162 3.40 21.10 25.54
N ILE A 163 2.32 21.34 24.78
CA ILE A 163 2.06 22.68 24.23
C ILE A 163 1.82 23.68 25.38
N SER A 164 2.67 24.70 25.46
CA SER A 164 2.55 25.70 26.50
C SER A 164 1.35 26.63 26.25
N LYS A 165 0.77 27.17 27.34
CA LYS A 165 -0.32 28.17 27.27
C LYS A 165 0.01 29.36 26.35
N ASN A 166 1.29 29.75 26.28
CA ASN A 166 1.77 30.83 25.41
C ASN A 166 1.57 30.55 23.91
N LYS A 167 1.46 29.27 23.51
CA LYS A 167 1.19 28.86 22.11
C LYS A 167 -0.30 28.69 21.80
N ALA A 168 -1.16 28.80 22.80
CA ALA A 168 -2.60 28.62 22.63
C ALA A 168 -3.24 29.53 21.55
N PRO A 169 -2.89 30.82 21.44
CA PRO A 169 -3.45 31.71 20.42
C PRO A 169 -3.11 31.21 18.99
N MET A 170 -1.85 30.81 18.79
CA MET A 170 -1.40 30.28 17.49
C MET A 170 -2.07 28.92 17.17
N LEU A 171 -2.17 28.05 18.17
CA LEU A 171 -2.86 26.75 17.99
C LEU A 171 -4.33 26.96 17.62
N LYS A 172 -5.03 27.86 18.33
CA LYS A 172 -6.42 28.20 18.04
C LYS A 172 -6.57 28.69 16.59
N ALA A 173 -5.72 29.62 16.15
CA ALA A 173 -5.77 30.13 14.79
C ALA A 173 -5.53 29.04 13.73
N ILE A 174 -4.64 28.07 14.00
CA ILE A 174 -4.42 26.92 13.11
C ILE A 174 -5.67 26.05 13.03
N ILE A 175 -6.28 25.73 14.17
CA ILE A 175 -7.50 24.91 14.24
C ILE A 175 -8.66 25.62 13.54
N ASP A 176 -8.81 26.94 13.74
CA ASP A 176 -9.85 27.73 13.07
C ASP A 176 -9.68 27.72 11.53
N ILE A 177 -8.44 27.83 11.04
CA ILE A 177 -8.13 27.74 9.61
C ILE A 177 -8.48 26.34 9.06
N LEU A 178 -8.08 25.29 9.77
CA LEU A 178 -8.35 23.92 9.33
C LEU A 178 -9.84 23.62 9.28
N ASN A 179 -10.61 24.06 10.27
CA ASN A 179 -12.05 23.80 10.34
C ASN A 179 -12.89 24.65 9.38
N ASN A 180 -12.52 25.90 9.15
CA ASN A 180 -13.37 26.85 8.43
C ASN A 180 -12.90 27.11 7.00
N GLU A 181 -11.59 27.18 6.76
CA GLU A 181 -11.04 27.60 5.46
C GLU A 181 -10.51 26.44 4.65
N LEU A 182 -9.93 25.45 5.32
CA LEU A 182 -9.29 24.31 4.69
C LEU A 182 -10.07 22.99 4.82
N ASN A 183 -11.23 22.99 5.48
CA ASN A 183 -11.99 21.76 5.71
C ASN A 183 -12.31 21.00 4.42
N ALA A 184 -12.73 21.70 3.38
CA ALA A 184 -13.02 21.10 2.06
C ALA A 184 -11.76 20.67 1.28
N PHE A 185 -10.57 21.02 1.77
CA PHE A 185 -9.28 20.75 1.12
C PHE A 185 -8.37 19.85 1.95
N LEU A 186 -8.93 19.15 2.91
CA LEU A 186 -8.21 18.16 3.70
C LEU A 186 -8.03 16.85 2.89
N PRO A 187 -6.87 16.18 3.01
CA PRO A 187 -5.69 16.60 3.78
C PRO A 187 -4.92 17.73 3.11
N THR A 188 -4.39 18.65 3.94
CA THR A 188 -3.62 19.82 3.49
C THR A 188 -2.15 19.73 3.89
N THR A 189 -1.32 20.72 3.52
CA THR A 189 0.10 20.79 3.89
C THR A 189 0.38 21.86 4.93
N VAL A 190 1.47 21.73 5.70
CA VAL A 190 1.94 22.78 6.61
C VAL A 190 2.23 24.09 5.86
N ARG A 191 2.66 23.99 4.59
CA ARG A 191 2.93 25.16 3.74
C ARG A 191 1.67 25.95 3.44
N THR A 192 0.58 25.26 3.12
CA THR A 192 -0.74 25.89 2.92
C THR A 192 -1.21 26.62 4.18
N ILE A 193 -1.09 25.98 5.35
CA ILE A 193 -1.44 26.59 6.64
C ILE A 193 -0.62 27.86 6.89
N HIS A 194 0.69 27.83 6.57
CA HIS A 194 1.58 28.97 6.71
C HIS A 194 1.04 30.21 5.99
N TYR A 195 0.68 30.05 4.70
CA TYR A 195 0.18 31.18 3.92
C TYR A 195 -1.22 31.62 4.35
N GLN A 196 -2.09 30.70 4.79
CA GLN A 196 -3.39 31.11 5.35
C GLN A 196 -3.23 31.92 6.66
N LEU A 197 -2.24 31.59 7.51
CA LEU A 197 -1.91 32.40 8.68
C LEU A 197 -1.41 33.79 8.30
N LEU A 198 -0.65 33.91 7.23
CA LEU A 198 -0.16 35.21 6.72
C LEU A 198 -1.28 36.08 6.13
N ASN A 199 -2.26 35.46 5.48
CA ASN A 199 -3.42 36.17 4.94
C ASN A 199 -4.33 36.76 6.03
N LYS A 200 -4.27 36.24 7.24
CA LYS A 200 -4.97 36.75 8.43
C LYS A 200 -4.18 37.78 9.22
N GLN A 201 -3.73 38.81 8.66
CA GLN A 201 -2.94 39.97 9.05
C GLN A 201 -2.52 40.16 10.56
N VAL A 202 -3.08 39.45 11.53
CA VAL A 202 -2.83 39.68 12.98
C VAL A 202 -2.80 38.36 13.75
N LEU A 203 -1.67 37.70 13.77
CA LEU A 203 -1.48 36.53 14.62
C LEU A 203 -0.35 36.75 15.64
N ILE A 204 -0.68 36.60 16.92
CA ILE A 204 0.31 36.61 17.99
C ILE A 204 0.86 35.20 18.21
N MET A 205 2.16 35.00 17.98
CA MET A 205 2.82 33.70 18.13
C MET A 205 3.01 33.24 19.58
N GLY A 206 2.91 34.16 20.56
CA GLY A 206 3.16 33.88 21.97
C GLY A 206 2.73 35.01 22.87
N SER A 207 2.97 34.86 24.20
CA SER A 207 2.55 35.81 25.23
C SER A 207 3.24 37.16 25.21
N LYS A 208 4.31 37.33 24.44
CA LYS A 208 5.00 38.63 24.33
C LYS A 208 4.19 39.57 23.45
N PRO A 209 3.86 40.79 23.90
CA PRO A 209 3.27 41.81 23.05
C PRO A 209 4.18 42.04 21.83
N LYS A 210 3.62 42.11 20.64
CA LYS A 210 4.33 42.27 19.35
C LYS A 210 5.03 41.01 18.81
N SER A 211 4.72 39.80 19.30
CA SER A 211 5.19 38.53 18.69
C SER A 211 4.31 38.12 17.49
N TRP A 212 4.36 38.91 16.42
CA TRP A 212 3.57 38.66 15.23
C TRP A 212 4.11 37.49 14.42
N TYR A 213 3.19 36.71 13.85
CA TYR A 213 3.53 35.71 12.83
C TYR A 213 3.97 36.44 11.56
N ARG A 214 5.12 36.05 11.01
CA ARG A 214 5.73 36.70 9.86
C ARG A 214 6.08 35.65 8.78
N ASN A 215 6.23 36.12 7.55
CA ASN A 215 6.75 35.30 6.47
C ASN A 215 8.29 35.21 6.59
N ASP A 216 8.76 34.43 7.56
CA ASP A 216 10.16 34.16 7.80
C ASP A 216 10.41 32.71 8.24
N LYS A 217 11.67 32.28 8.16
CA LYS A 217 12.08 30.92 8.49
C LYS A 217 11.80 30.53 9.96
N ALA A 218 11.87 31.50 10.89
CA ALA A 218 11.66 31.26 12.31
C ALA A 218 10.18 31.00 12.60
N SER A 219 9.28 31.81 12.02
CA SER A 219 7.83 31.63 12.11
C SER A 219 7.39 30.30 11.49
N TYR A 220 7.91 29.95 10.33
CA TYR A 220 7.63 28.68 9.67
C TYR A 220 8.09 27.47 10.52
N LYS A 221 9.30 27.54 11.10
CA LYS A 221 9.79 26.50 12.00
C LYS A 221 8.90 26.36 13.25
N ALA A 222 8.48 27.50 13.84
CA ALA A 222 7.58 27.49 14.99
C ALA A 222 6.21 26.86 14.66
N LEU A 223 5.69 27.12 13.46
CA LEU A 223 4.48 26.48 12.94
C LEU A 223 4.66 24.96 12.81
N THR A 224 5.72 24.52 12.14
CA THR A 224 6.00 23.10 11.93
C THR A 224 6.12 22.34 13.27
N ASP A 225 6.83 22.92 14.25
CA ASP A 225 6.95 22.36 15.60
C ASP A 225 5.59 22.29 16.31
N LEU A 226 4.79 23.35 16.24
CA LEU A 226 3.49 23.41 16.91
C LEU A 226 2.50 22.42 16.29
N VAL A 227 2.43 22.35 14.98
CA VAL A 227 1.57 21.40 14.26
C VAL A 227 1.95 19.95 14.58
N ALA A 228 3.25 19.62 14.61
CA ALA A 228 3.70 18.29 14.97
C ALA A 228 3.27 17.90 16.40
N ARG A 229 3.38 18.83 17.37
CA ARG A 229 2.92 18.61 18.76
C ARG A 229 1.40 18.50 18.83
N ALA A 230 0.68 19.38 18.14
CA ALA A 230 -0.78 19.39 18.13
C ALA A 230 -1.36 18.06 17.58
N ARG A 231 -0.70 17.43 16.62
CA ARG A 231 -1.07 16.09 16.14
C ARG A 231 -0.78 15.00 17.17
N ILE A 232 0.36 15.08 17.87
CA ILE A 232 0.73 14.12 18.92
C ILE A 232 -0.19 14.23 20.14
N GLU A 233 -0.62 15.45 20.49
CA GLU A 233 -1.55 15.74 21.60
C GLU A 233 -3.03 15.68 21.15
N GLU A 234 -3.30 15.19 19.93
CA GLU A 234 -4.63 14.95 19.36
C GLU A 234 -5.54 16.18 19.18
N TYR A 235 -4.98 17.41 19.25
CA TYR A 235 -5.71 18.63 18.91
C TYR A 235 -6.02 18.73 17.41
N ILE A 236 -5.19 18.10 16.56
CA ILE A 236 -5.35 18.03 15.11
C ILE A 236 -5.28 16.57 14.68
N PRO A 237 -6.30 16.02 14.00
CA PRO A 237 -6.27 14.66 13.48
C PRO A 237 -5.07 14.42 12.56
N TYR A 238 -4.43 13.25 12.69
CA TYR A 238 -3.26 12.90 11.87
C TYR A 238 -3.53 12.98 10.37
N GLY A 239 -4.72 12.55 9.94
CA GLY A 239 -5.12 12.53 8.53
C GLY A 239 -5.37 13.91 7.90
N TRP A 240 -5.42 14.99 8.68
CA TRP A 240 -5.69 16.33 8.15
C TRP A 240 -4.47 17.00 7.50
N ILE A 241 -3.27 16.54 7.85
CA ILE A 241 -2.02 17.10 7.33
C ILE A 241 -1.19 16.00 6.69
N THR A 242 -0.89 16.18 5.43
CA THR A 242 -0.10 15.24 4.62
C THR A 242 1.25 15.80 4.24
N ASP A 243 2.20 14.92 4.00
CA ASP A 243 3.44 15.20 3.30
C ASP A 243 3.41 14.45 1.96
N PRO A 244 3.03 15.10 0.87
CA PRO A 244 2.89 14.44 -0.44
C PRO A 244 4.21 13.96 -1.02
N THR A 245 5.34 14.29 -0.38
CA THR A 245 6.67 13.82 -0.80
C THR A 245 7.02 12.45 -0.23
N ARG A 246 6.24 11.93 0.74
CA ARG A 246 6.47 10.65 1.43
C ARG A 246 5.22 9.79 1.36
N SER A 247 5.21 8.86 0.44
CA SER A 247 4.11 7.91 0.28
C SER A 247 4.33 6.66 1.13
N THR A 248 3.25 6.15 1.71
CA THR A 248 3.22 4.82 2.34
C THR A 248 2.40 3.90 1.45
N THR A 249 2.93 2.72 1.13
CA THR A 249 2.20 1.70 0.38
C THR A 249 1.59 0.69 1.35
N ASN A 250 0.28 0.63 1.39
CA ASN A 250 -0.46 -0.40 2.11
C ASN A 250 -1.18 -1.30 1.11
N TRP A 251 -1.22 -2.60 1.42
CA TRP A 251 -1.97 -3.55 0.62
C TRP A 251 -3.46 -3.47 0.96
N ASN A 252 -4.32 -3.49 -0.07
CA ASN A 252 -5.77 -3.56 0.13
C ASN A 252 -6.15 -5.00 0.51
N THR A 253 -6.05 -5.32 1.80
CA THR A 253 -6.36 -6.65 2.34
C THR A 253 -7.69 -6.65 3.05
N CYS A 254 -8.42 -7.76 2.93
CA CYS A 254 -9.64 -8.02 3.68
C CYS A 254 -9.40 -9.17 4.65
N SER A 255 -10.05 -9.14 5.81
CA SER A 255 -9.96 -10.19 6.82
C SER A 255 -10.69 -11.45 6.39
N GLU A 256 -11.79 -11.30 5.63
CA GLU A 256 -12.66 -12.37 5.17
C GLU A 256 -13.06 -12.18 3.71
N CYS A 257 -13.31 -13.30 3.01
CA CYS A 257 -13.82 -13.28 1.64
C CYS A 257 -15.14 -12.54 1.52
N LYS A 258 -16.03 -12.67 2.50
CA LYS A 258 -17.34 -11.99 2.52
C LYS A 258 -17.18 -10.47 2.57
N GLU A 259 -16.22 -9.96 3.34
CA GLU A 259 -15.90 -8.52 3.38
C GLU A 259 -15.41 -8.01 2.02
N TYR A 260 -14.53 -8.79 1.36
CA TYR A 260 -14.06 -8.47 0.02
C TYR A 260 -15.21 -8.42 -0.99
N LEU A 261 -16.05 -9.47 -1.03
CA LEU A 261 -17.21 -9.54 -1.93
C LEU A 261 -18.18 -8.39 -1.70
N SER A 262 -18.44 -8.02 -0.44
CA SER A 262 -19.30 -6.89 -0.13
C SER A 262 -18.73 -5.56 -0.66
N LYS A 263 -17.44 -5.31 -0.48
CA LYS A 263 -16.77 -4.11 -0.99
C LYS A 263 -16.80 -4.04 -2.52
N GLU A 264 -16.51 -5.16 -3.20
CA GLU A 264 -16.55 -5.22 -4.67
C GLU A 264 -17.97 -5.00 -5.20
N MET A 265 -18.97 -5.60 -4.58
CA MET A 265 -20.38 -5.40 -4.95
C MET A 265 -20.87 -3.97 -4.69
N ASP A 266 -20.38 -3.34 -3.61
CA ASP A 266 -20.70 -1.93 -3.33
C ASP A 266 -20.08 -0.98 -4.36
N GLY A 267 -18.88 -1.26 -4.84
CA GLY A 267 -18.20 -0.50 -5.89
C GLY A 267 -18.66 -0.83 -7.32
N PHE A 268 -19.31 -1.99 -7.52
CA PHE A 268 -19.66 -2.51 -8.83
C PHE A 268 -20.46 -1.52 -9.67
N LEU A 269 -19.95 -1.19 -10.87
CA LEU A 269 -20.53 -0.22 -11.82
C LEU A 269 -20.76 1.19 -11.25
N LYS A 270 -19.95 1.65 -10.27
CA LYS A 270 -20.03 3.02 -9.72
C LYS A 270 -18.97 3.97 -10.26
N ASP A 271 -17.86 3.46 -10.83
CA ASP A 271 -16.71 4.25 -11.23
C ASP A 271 -16.74 4.61 -12.73
N TYR A 272 -17.93 4.85 -13.27
CA TYR A 272 -18.08 5.31 -14.64
C TYR A 272 -17.86 6.82 -14.73
N TRP A 273 -17.02 7.21 -15.67
CA TRP A 273 -16.77 8.60 -16.05
C TRP A 273 -16.83 8.71 -17.56
N ARG A 274 -17.70 9.59 -18.07
CA ARG A 274 -17.70 9.94 -19.48
C ARG A 274 -16.54 10.90 -19.74
N ASP A 275 -15.87 10.78 -20.89
CA ASP A 275 -14.92 11.81 -21.34
C ASP A 275 -15.71 13.06 -21.79
N LEU A 276 -15.88 14.02 -20.87
CA LEU A 276 -16.62 15.26 -21.15
C LEU A 276 -15.90 16.19 -22.12
N LEU A 277 -14.67 15.86 -22.51
CA LEU A 277 -13.90 16.62 -23.49
C LEU A 277 -13.83 15.94 -24.85
N GLN A 278 -14.47 14.78 -25.04
CA GLN A 278 -14.37 14.04 -26.30
C GLN A 278 -14.83 14.83 -27.54
N SER A 279 -15.85 15.68 -27.40
CA SER A 279 -16.36 16.51 -28.47
C SER A 279 -15.61 17.87 -28.69
N GLN A 280 -14.67 18.19 -27.77
CA GLN A 280 -13.87 19.43 -27.88
C GLN A 280 -12.92 19.41 -29.07
N PRO A 281 -12.70 20.54 -29.76
CA PRO A 281 -11.74 20.61 -30.85
C PRO A 281 -10.29 20.53 -30.38
N ASN A 282 -10.02 20.98 -29.16
CA ASN A 282 -8.69 21.03 -28.58
C ASN A 282 -8.49 19.94 -27.52
N HIS A 283 -7.26 19.41 -27.44
CA HIS A 283 -6.82 18.62 -26.30
C HIS A 283 -6.36 19.57 -25.19
N ILE A 284 -6.94 19.47 -24.00
CA ILE A 284 -6.68 20.38 -22.89
C ILE A 284 -6.05 19.61 -21.75
N GLU A 285 -4.90 20.08 -21.25
CA GLU A 285 -4.26 19.52 -20.07
C GLU A 285 -3.82 20.59 -19.08
N VAL A 286 -3.91 20.28 -17.80
CA VAL A 286 -3.47 21.15 -16.70
C VAL A 286 -2.09 20.72 -16.21
N ILE A 287 -1.17 21.67 -16.07
CA ILE A 287 0.16 21.46 -15.52
C ILE A 287 0.32 22.27 -14.25
N GLY A 288 0.48 21.55 -13.12
CA GLY A 288 0.79 22.15 -11.81
C GLY A 288 2.25 21.98 -11.45
N GLU A 289 2.88 23.03 -10.93
CA GLU A 289 4.30 22.98 -10.56
C GLU A 289 4.55 22.18 -9.29
N LYS A 290 3.65 22.28 -8.29
CA LYS A 290 3.87 21.76 -6.92
C LYS A 290 2.81 20.75 -6.49
N ASN A 291 3.24 19.72 -5.76
CA ASN A 291 2.33 18.74 -5.17
C ASN A 291 1.34 19.35 -4.15
N THR A 292 1.70 20.46 -3.53
CA THR A 292 0.87 21.13 -2.52
C THR A 292 -0.46 21.64 -3.06
N ILE A 293 -0.56 21.86 -4.36
CA ILE A 293 -1.81 22.32 -5.00
C ILE A 293 -2.68 21.16 -5.51
N ASP A 294 -2.22 19.91 -5.44
CA ASP A 294 -2.95 18.76 -5.97
C ASP A 294 -4.38 18.67 -5.41
N SER A 295 -4.52 18.69 -4.08
CA SER A 295 -5.83 18.63 -3.42
C SER A 295 -6.74 19.83 -3.75
N ILE A 296 -6.15 20.95 -4.19
CA ILE A 296 -6.90 22.17 -4.55
C ILE A 296 -7.41 22.09 -5.98
N ILE A 297 -6.56 21.66 -6.94
CA ILE A 297 -6.92 21.66 -8.36
C ILE A 297 -7.69 20.41 -8.79
N ARG A 298 -7.49 19.29 -8.11
CA ARG A 298 -8.13 18.02 -8.41
C ARG A 298 -9.65 18.10 -8.54
N PRO A 299 -10.41 18.73 -7.61
CA PRO A 299 -11.86 18.85 -7.75
C PRO A 299 -12.28 19.61 -9.02
N VAL A 300 -11.51 20.64 -9.41
CA VAL A 300 -11.79 21.41 -10.64
C VAL A 300 -11.48 20.57 -11.87
N CYS A 301 -10.31 19.93 -11.91
CA CYS A 301 -9.93 19.06 -13.03
C CYS A 301 -10.90 17.88 -13.18
N SER A 302 -11.33 17.27 -12.07
CA SER A 302 -12.33 16.20 -12.06
C SER A 302 -13.68 16.65 -12.61
N LYS A 303 -14.15 17.83 -12.20
CA LYS A 303 -15.43 18.40 -12.68
C LYS A 303 -15.49 18.55 -14.21
N TYR A 304 -14.36 18.87 -14.82
CA TYR A 304 -14.24 19.03 -16.27
C TYR A 304 -13.60 17.83 -16.97
N THR A 305 -13.34 16.75 -16.27
CA THR A 305 -12.58 15.57 -16.75
C THR A 305 -11.25 15.90 -17.43
N VAL A 306 -10.64 17.04 -17.06
CA VAL A 306 -9.38 17.50 -17.64
C VAL A 306 -8.21 16.71 -17.01
N PRO A 307 -7.40 16.03 -17.80
CA PRO A 307 -6.18 15.41 -17.29
C PRO A 307 -5.21 16.47 -16.77
N TYR A 308 -4.53 16.16 -15.66
CA TYR A 308 -3.55 17.06 -15.10
C TYR A 308 -2.27 16.35 -14.67
N THR A 309 -1.17 17.08 -14.72
CA THR A 309 0.16 16.60 -14.33
C THR A 309 0.77 17.54 -13.30
N ILE A 310 1.29 16.99 -12.19
CA ILE A 310 2.10 17.73 -11.23
C ILE A 310 3.57 17.52 -11.54
N GLY A 311 4.25 18.57 -11.98
CA GLY A 311 5.62 18.52 -12.51
C GLY A 311 6.72 18.42 -11.45
N ARG A 312 6.47 18.85 -10.20
CA ARG A 312 7.48 18.99 -9.14
C ARG A 312 8.70 19.81 -9.59
N GLY A 313 8.46 21.01 -10.11
CA GLY A 313 9.46 21.82 -10.79
C GLY A 313 9.61 21.43 -12.26
N TYR A 314 10.83 21.34 -12.76
CA TYR A 314 11.09 20.87 -14.13
C TYR A 314 10.68 19.39 -14.27
N CYS A 315 9.53 19.16 -14.87
CA CYS A 315 8.95 17.83 -15.03
C CYS A 315 9.92 16.89 -15.78
N SER A 316 10.00 15.63 -15.36
CA SER A 316 10.80 14.61 -16.04
C SER A 316 10.22 14.25 -17.42
N LEU A 317 11.00 13.54 -18.24
CA LEU A 317 10.60 13.17 -19.61
C LEU A 317 9.38 12.24 -19.65
N GLY A 318 9.21 11.34 -18.66
CA GLY A 318 8.11 10.36 -18.63
C GLY A 318 6.71 10.98 -18.70
N PRO A 319 6.34 11.89 -17.77
CA PRO A 319 5.05 12.60 -17.85
C PRO A 319 4.85 13.41 -19.14
N ARG A 320 5.92 14.00 -19.71
CA ARG A 320 5.85 14.71 -20.99
C ARG A 320 5.54 13.77 -22.15
N ALA A 321 6.19 12.61 -22.17
CA ALA A 321 5.93 11.54 -23.14
C ALA A 321 4.49 11.03 -23.03
N ALA A 322 3.99 10.83 -21.80
CA ALA A 322 2.62 10.41 -21.55
C ALA A 322 1.59 11.45 -22.03
N LEU A 323 1.85 12.75 -21.81
CA LEU A 323 1.03 13.84 -22.34
C LEU A 323 1.03 13.85 -23.86
N HIS A 324 2.21 13.79 -24.49
CA HIS A 324 2.31 13.71 -25.94
C HIS A 324 1.52 12.53 -26.52
N LYS A 325 1.60 11.36 -25.87
CA LYS A 325 0.84 10.16 -26.25
C LYS A 325 -0.67 10.44 -26.22
N ARG A 326 -1.21 11.00 -25.11
CA ARG A 326 -2.63 11.33 -24.97
C ARG A 326 -3.07 12.35 -26.04
N PHE A 327 -2.28 13.40 -26.28
CA PHE A 327 -2.58 14.37 -27.32
C PHE A 327 -2.65 13.71 -28.70
N LYS A 328 -1.67 12.88 -29.05
CA LYS A 328 -1.65 12.17 -30.34
C LYS A 328 -2.84 11.21 -30.50
N GLU A 329 -3.16 10.45 -29.45
CA GLU A 329 -4.28 9.49 -29.44
C GLU A 329 -5.65 10.19 -29.49
N SER A 330 -5.76 11.41 -28.97
CA SER A 330 -7.01 12.18 -29.01
C SER A 330 -7.43 12.63 -30.40
N GLY A 331 -6.50 12.68 -31.37
CA GLY A 331 -6.77 13.17 -32.72
C GLY A 331 -7.21 14.66 -32.80
N LYS A 332 -7.02 15.43 -31.71
CA LYS A 332 -7.45 16.82 -31.62
C LYS A 332 -6.53 17.76 -32.41
N GLU A 333 -7.09 18.90 -32.81
CA GLU A 333 -6.38 19.88 -33.68
C GLU A 333 -5.23 20.55 -32.94
N ARG A 334 -5.43 20.95 -31.68
CA ARG A 334 -4.47 21.71 -30.88
C ARG A 334 -4.33 21.17 -29.48
N LEU A 335 -3.17 21.43 -28.88
CA LEU A 335 -2.85 21.15 -27.50
C LEU A 335 -2.88 22.45 -26.70
N VAL A 336 -3.83 22.57 -25.77
CA VAL A 336 -3.92 23.69 -24.83
C VAL A 336 -3.32 23.23 -23.49
N LEU A 337 -2.24 23.91 -23.06
CA LEU A 337 -1.57 23.65 -21.78
C LEU A 337 -1.95 24.72 -20.77
N VAL A 338 -2.75 24.39 -19.79
CA VAL A 338 -3.17 25.31 -18.73
C VAL A 338 -2.21 25.17 -17.55
N ILE A 339 -1.43 26.21 -17.27
CA ILE A 339 -0.26 26.14 -16.40
C ILE A 339 -0.50 26.90 -15.10
N LEU A 340 -0.20 26.25 -13.97
CA LEU A 340 -0.16 26.83 -12.63
C LEU A 340 1.26 26.71 -12.10
N SER A 341 1.97 27.83 -12.01
CA SER A 341 3.35 27.91 -11.51
C SER A 341 3.53 29.10 -10.58
N ASP A 342 4.56 29.04 -9.76
CA ASP A 342 5.00 30.15 -8.94
C ASP A 342 5.34 31.37 -9.79
N PHE A 343 5.25 32.53 -9.20
CA PHE A 343 5.77 33.76 -9.82
C PHE A 343 7.21 33.98 -9.35
N ASP A 344 8.11 33.29 -10.02
CA ASP A 344 9.56 33.38 -9.81
C ASP A 344 10.31 33.08 -11.12
N PRO A 345 11.65 33.28 -11.20
CA PRO A 345 12.41 33.05 -12.42
C PRO A 345 12.32 31.61 -12.97
N ASP A 346 12.19 30.61 -12.09
CA ASP A 346 12.11 29.21 -12.50
C ASP A 346 10.67 28.85 -12.92
N GLY A 347 9.64 29.36 -12.22
CA GLY A 347 8.22 29.17 -12.55
C GLY A 347 7.83 29.71 -13.92
N ASP A 348 8.42 30.84 -14.34
CA ASP A 348 8.25 31.37 -15.71
C ASP A 348 8.82 30.41 -16.75
N MET A 349 9.94 29.78 -16.43
CA MET A 349 10.63 28.87 -17.33
C MET A 349 10.05 27.45 -17.36
N ILE A 350 9.39 27.01 -16.30
CA ILE A 350 8.75 25.68 -16.24
C ILE A 350 7.70 25.55 -17.34
N ALA A 351 6.85 26.57 -17.50
CA ALA A 351 5.85 26.60 -18.55
C ALA A 351 6.48 26.51 -19.96
N GLN A 352 7.48 27.37 -20.19
CA GLN A 352 8.21 27.38 -21.47
C GLN A 352 8.99 26.10 -21.71
N SER A 353 9.60 25.52 -20.67
CA SER A 353 10.36 24.27 -20.77
C SER A 353 9.47 23.10 -21.14
N PHE A 354 8.24 23.06 -20.61
CA PHE A 354 7.30 22.00 -20.93
C PHE A 354 6.88 22.04 -22.40
N ALA A 355 6.43 23.19 -22.87
CA ALA A 355 6.06 23.40 -24.29
C ALA A 355 7.24 23.19 -25.25
N ARG A 356 8.44 23.68 -24.87
CA ARG A 356 9.66 23.47 -25.65
C ARG A 356 10.02 22.00 -25.78
N SER A 357 9.93 21.23 -24.70
CA SER A 357 10.24 19.82 -24.76
C SER A 357 9.24 19.06 -25.66
N LEU A 358 7.96 19.42 -25.64
CA LEU A 358 6.98 18.82 -26.56
C LEU A 358 7.33 19.10 -28.03
N ARG A 359 7.85 20.32 -28.34
CA ARG A 359 8.32 20.65 -29.65
C ARG A 359 9.62 19.97 -30.04
N ASP A 360 10.65 20.10 -29.19
CA ASP A 360 12.02 19.75 -29.53
C ASP A 360 12.29 18.23 -29.37
N ASP A 361 11.68 17.59 -28.35
CA ASP A 361 11.89 16.16 -28.03
C ASP A 361 10.84 15.26 -28.70
N PHE A 362 9.62 15.76 -28.89
CA PHE A 362 8.49 14.95 -29.40
C PHE A 362 7.95 15.42 -30.77
N GLY A 363 8.50 16.49 -31.31
CA GLY A 363 8.16 16.96 -32.67
C GLY A 363 6.75 17.56 -32.81
N VAL A 364 6.14 18.02 -31.70
CA VAL A 364 4.84 18.71 -31.79
C VAL A 364 5.03 20.09 -32.43
N PRO A 365 4.36 20.42 -33.55
CA PRO A 365 4.47 21.72 -34.17
C PRO A 365 4.08 22.86 -33.22
N GLU A 366 4.83 23.95 -33.22
CA GLU A 366 4.63 25.06 -32.28
C GLU A 366 3.25 25.71 -32.46
N GLU A 367 2.78 25.79 -33.69
CA GLU A 367 1.45 26.33 -34.07
C GLU A 367 0.27 25.52 -33.54
N LEU A 368 0.50 24.25 -33.14
CA LEU A 368 -0.53 23.40 -32.53
C LEU A 368 -0.56 23.54 -31.02
N MET A 369 0.39 24.23 -30.39
CA MET A 369 0.49 24.35 -28.95
C MET A 369 0.06 25.74 -28.48
N VAL A 370 -0.81 25.74 -27.45
CA VAL A 370 -1.32 27.00 -26.84
C VAL A 370 -1.06 26.94 -25.34
N PRO A 371 0.12 27.36 -24.84
CA PRO A 371 0.39 27.45 -23.41
C PRO A 371 -0.34 28.68 -22.81
N VAL A 372 -1.18 28.43 -21.83
CA VAL A 372 -1.99 29.42 -21.11
C VAL A 372 -1.60 29.43 -19.63
N ARG A 373 -1.24 30.58 -19.09
CA ARG A 373 -0.95 30.73 -17.65
C ARG A 373 -2.23 31.03 -16.90
N ALA A 374 -2.71 30.05 -16.11
CA ALA A 374 -3.86 30.20 -15.21
C ALA A 374 -3.48 30.91 -13.90
N ALA A 375 -2.30 30.65 -13.36
CA ALA A 375 -1.71 31.27 -12.17
C ALA A 375 -0.18 31.02 -12.11
N LEU A 376 0.67 31.91 -11.54
CA LEU A 376 0.38 33.23 -11.03
C LEU A 376 0.74 34.30 -12.09
N THR A 377 -0.05 35.34 -12.16
CA THR A 377 0.24 36.52 -12.99
C THR A 377 0.40 37.80 -12.14
N PRO A 378 1.14 38.81 -12.60
CA PRO A 378 1.28 40.10 -11.87
C PRO A 378 -0.05 40.75 -11.52
N ARG A 379 -1.05 40.62 -12.41
CA ARG A 379 -2.41 41.15 -12.15
C ARG A 379 -3.10 40.45 -10.98
N GLN A 380 -2.98 39.11 -10.89
CA GLN A 380 -3.55 38.30 -9.82
C GLN A 380 -2.87 38.59 -8.48
N ILE A 381 -1.54 38.72 -8.47
CA ILE A 381 -0.75 39.07 -7.27
C ILE A 381 -1.24 40.39 -6.68
N LYS A 382 -1.41 41.42 -7.54
CA LYS A 382 -1.89 42.73 -7.11
C LYS A 382 -3.36 42.69 -6.67
N ALA A 383 -4.22 42.04 -7.41
CA ALA A 383 -5.66 41.95 -7.12
C ALA A 383 -5.95 41.23 -5.84
N LEU A 384 -5.21 40.16 -5.56
CA LEU A 384 -5.36 39.29 -4.35
C LEU A 384 -4.50 39.80 -3.17
N GLN A 385 -3.69 40.84 -3.35
CA GLN A 385 -2.77 41.38 -2.33
C GLN A 385 -1.90 40.29 -1.68
N LEU A 386 -1.36 39.37 -2.50
CA LEU A 386 -0.65 38.23 -2.01
C LEU A 386 0.60 38.62 -1.21
N PRO A 387 0.93 37.91 -0.11
CA PRO A 387 2.15 38.15 0.63
C PRO A 387 3.37 37.72 -0.20
N ARG A 388 4.37 38.61 -0.28
CA ARG A 388 5.65 38.29 -0.91
C ARG A 388 6.32 37.12 -0.16
N SER A 389 6.95 36.19 -0.88
CA SER A 389 7.78 35.16 -0.25
C SER A 389 8.92 35.81 0.58
N TYR A 390 9.31 35.19 1.67
CA TYR A 390 10.47 35.64 2.45
C TYR A 390 11.81 35.40 1.74
N LEU A 391 11.79 34.58 0.70
CA LEU A 391 12.91 34.38 -0.21
C LEU A 391 12.79 35.35 -1.37
N ALA A 392 13.88 36.05 -1.68
CA ALA A 392 13.98 36.79 -2.94
C ALA A 392 14.29 35.82 -4.09
N ALA A 393 14.10 36.29 -5.31
CA ALA A 393 14.48 35.53 -6.51
C ALA A 393 15.94 35.07 -6.42
N LYS A 394 16.16 33.78 -6.69
CA LYS A 394 17.50 33.19 -6.63
C LYS A 394 18.41 33.82 -7.66
N LYS A 395 19.40 34.61 -7.21
CA LYS A 395 20.40 35.25 -8.07
C LYS A 395 21.25 34.24 -8.86
N THR A 396 21.31 32.99 -8.39
CA THR A 396 22.01 31.87 -9.04
C THR A 396 21.18 31.23 -10.17
N SER A 397 19.88 31.57 -10.29
CA SER A 397 19.08 31.11 -11.42
C SER A 397 19.57 31.78 -12.71
N ASN A 398 19.75 30.99 -13.77
CA ASN A 398 20.09 31.46 -15.10
C ASN A 398 19.04 32.43 -15.66
N HIS A 399 17.83 32.44 -15.11
CA HIS A 399 16.70 33.24 -15.56
C HIS A 399 16.47 34.50 -14.72
N TYR A 400 17.27 34.70 -13.65
CA TYR A 400 17.13 35.85 -12.73
C TYR A 400 17.17 37.20 -13.43
N LYS A 401 18.19 37.45 -14.30
CA LYS A 401 18.35 38.73 -14.99
C LYS A 401 17.17 39.06 -15.91
N ARG A 402 16.66 38.04 -16.62
CA ARG A 402 15.50 38.20 -17.50
C ARG A 402 14.25 38.51 -16.70
N PHE A 403 14.00 37.77 -15.61
CA PHE A 403 12.85 37.96 -14.73
C PHE A 403 12.82 39.37 -14.13
N VAL A 404 13.95 39.87 -13.60
CA VAL A 404 14.03 41.21 -13.04
C VAL A 404 13.87 42.29 -14.13
N ALA A 405 14.41 42.08 -15.31
CA ALA A 405 14.24 43.00 -16.43
C ALA A 405 12.76 43.10 -16.92
N GLU A 406 12.06 41.96 -16.95
CA GLU A 406 10.67 41.88 -17.41
C GLU A 406 9.67 42.41 -16.38
N HIS A 407 9.91 42.13 -15.08
CA HIS A 407 8.97 42.47 -13.99
C HIS A 407 9.39 43.68 -13.14
N GLY A 408 10.58 44.24 -13.35
CA GLY A 408 11.09 45.38 -12.59
C GLY A 408 11.35 45.15 -11.11
N SER A 409 11.33 43.87 -10.65
CA SER A 409 11.46 43.51 -9.24
C SER A 409 12.04 42.09 -9.10
N ASP A 410 12.73 41.82 -7.96
CA ASP A 410 13.17 40.50 -7.55
C ASP A 410 12.17 39.81 -6.59
N ALA A 411 10.96 40.38 -6.43
CA ALA A 411 9.91 39.84 -5.57
C ALA A 411 9.33 38.56 -6.19
N VAL A 412 9.27 37.51 -5.40
CA VAL A 412 8.70 36.22 -5.78
C VAL A 412 7.46 35.90 -4.95
N TYR A 413 6.53 35.15 -5.55
CA TYR A 413 5.27 34.77 -4.94
C TYR A 413 5.00 33.30 -5.24
N GLU A 414 4.55 32.58 -4.21
CA GLU A 414 4.28 31.14 -4.30
C GLU A 414 2.78 30.89 -4.54
N LEU A 415 2.45 29.84 -5.26
CA LEU A 415 1.06 29.40 -5.50
C LEU A 415 0.28 29.17 -4.20
N GLU A 416 0.95 28.66 -3.17
CA GLU A 416 0.35 28.40 -1.87
C GLU A 416 -0.06 29.69 -1.13
N ALA A 417 0.43 30.85 -1.55
CA ALA A 417 -0.03 32.13 -1.03
C ALA A 417 -1.46 32.47 -1.48
N VAL A 418 -1.93 31.89 -2.59
CA VAL A 418 -3.30 32.07 -3.07
C VAL A 418 -4.25 31.26 -2.16
N PRO A 419 -5.32 31.89 -1.65
CA PRO A 419 -6.36 31.13 -0.93
C PRO A 419 -6.92 30.02 -1.82
N PRO A 420 -7.12 28.80 -1.31
CA PRO A 420 -7.51 27.63 -2.10
C PRO A 420 -8.73 27.85 -2.98
N LEU A 421 -9.79 28.44 -2.45
CA LEU A 421 -11.00 28.78 -3.22
C LEU A 421 -10.73 29.77 -4.37
N GLN A 422 -9.78 30.70 -4.17
CA GLN A 422 -9.40 31.63 -5.23
C GLN A 422 -8.58 30.93 -6.31
N LEU A 423 -7.68 30.04 -5.93
CA LEU A 423 -6.91 29.24 -6.89
C LEU A 423 -7.82 28.36 -7.76
N GLN A 424 -8.85 27.73 -7.15
CA GLN A 424 -9.87 27.00 -7.89
C GLN A 424 -10.61 27.90 -8.88
N LYS A 425 -11.04 29.09 -8.45
CA LYS A 425 -11.72 30.05 -9.32
C LYS A 425 -10.84 30.52 -10.49
N LEU A 426 -9.55 30.75 -10.25
CA LEU A 426 -8.61 31.11 -11.32
C LEU A 426 -8.49 29.99 -12.34
N LEU A 427 -8.34 28.75 -11.91
CA LEU A 427 -8.29 27.60 -12.81
C LEU A 427 -9.61 27.41 -13.55
N GLU A 428 -10.74 27.43 -12.84
CA GLU A 428 -12.06 27.25 -13.45
C GLU A 428 -12.37 28.34 -14.50
N ASN A 429 -12.04 29.60 -14.21
CA ASN A 429 -12.21 30.68 -15.15
C ASN A 429 -11.35 30.49 -16.42
N THR A 430 -10.13 30.00 -16.26
CA THR A 430 -9.26 29.70 -17.39
C THR A 430 -9.80 28.53 -18.22
N LEU A 431 -10.26 27.46 -17.58
CA LEU A 431 -10.86 26.31 -18.24
C LEU A 431 -12.12 26.74 -19.04
N LYS A 432 -12.99 27.58 -18.48
CA LYS A 432 -14.18 28.12 -19.17
C LYS A 432 -13.86 28.98 -20.40
N GLN A 433 -12.63 29.52 -20.49
CA GLN A 433 -12.20 30.28 -21.66
C GLN A 433 -11.65 29.40 -22.78
N VAL A 434 -11.16 28.19 -22.45
CA VAL A 434 -10.53 27.28 -23.42
C VAL A 434 -11.42 26.11 -23.80
N ILE A 435 -12.48 25.86 -23.04
CA ILE A 435 -13.49 24.80 -23.27
C ILE A 435 -14.68 25.45 -24.03
N ASP A 436 -15.14 24.77 -25.07
CA ASP A 436 -16.45 25.03 -25.67
C ASP A 436 -17.54 24.53 -24.71
N ILE A 437 -18.18 25.47 -24.03
CA ILE A 437 -19.14 25.16 -22.95
C ILE A 437 -20.43 24.53 -23.48
N GLU A 438 -20.83 24.83 -24.70
CA GLU A 438 -22.04 24.23 -25.29
C GLU A 438 -21.82 22.73 -25.53
N ARG A 439 -20.73 22.38 -26.22
CA ARG A 439 -20.36 20.98 -26.42
C ARG A 439 -20.10 20.21 -25.09
N PHE A 440 -19.48 20.91 -24.15
CA PHE A 440 -19.27 20.33 -22.82
C PHE A 440 -20.59 19.98 -22.13
N ASN A 441 -21.58 20.87 -22.16
CA ASN A 441 -22.90 20.64 -21.57
C ASN A 441 -23.67 19.51 -22.28
N GLU A 442 -23.49 19.32 -23.59
CA GLU A 442 -24.04 18.18 -24.32
C GLU A 442 -23.47 16.84 -23.79
N GLU A 443 -22.15 16.79 -23.55
CA GLU A 443 -21.52 15.59 -22.97
C GLU A 443 -21.96 15.33 -21.53
N VAL A 444 -22.14 16.38 -20.71
CA VAL A 444 -22.68 16.24 -19.33
C VAL A 444 -24.08 15.63 -19.39
N LYS A 445 -24.95 16.09 -20.29
CA LYS A 445 -26.28 15.50 -20.45
C LYS A 445 -26.22 14.04 -20.88
N ALA A 446 -25.35 13.72 -21.82
CA ALA A 446 -25.15 12.33 -22.23
C ALA A 446 -24.59 11.45 -21.09
N GLU A 447 -23.72 12.00 -20.21
CA GLU A 447 -23.27 11.30 -19.02
C GLU A 447 -24.41 10.98 -18.05
N GLU A 448 -25.35 11.90 -17.84
CA GLU A 448 -26.53 11.67 -17.01
C GLU A 448 -27.40 10.51 -17.56
N GLU A 449 -27.56 10.44 -18.88
CA GLU A 449 -28.27 9.34 -19.55
C GLU A 449 -27.55 8.01 -19.38
N ASP A 450 -26.22 7.97 -19.60
CA ASP A 450 -25.36 6.79 -19.38
C ASP A 450 -25.43 6.29 -17.91
N GLN A 451 -25.36 7.21 -16.94
CA GLN A 451 -25.45 6.88 -15.52
C GLN A 451 -26.81 6.25 -15.16
N CYS A 452 -27.90 6.72 -15.74
CA CYS A 452 -29.22 6.13 -15.55
C CYS A 452 -29.26 4.68 -16.08
N GLU A 453 -28.68 4.43 -17.25
CA GLU A 453 -28.60 3.08 -17.84
C GLU A 453 -27.74 2.14 -16.97
N ILE A 454 -26.57 2.62 -16.53
CA ILE A 454 -25.68 1.87 -15.65
C ILE A 454 -26.35 1.51 -14.33
N LEU A 455 -27.04 2.45 -13.69
CA LEU A 455 -27.77 2.21 -12.44
C LEU A 455 -28.89 1.18 -12.61
N ASN A 456 -29.64 1.22 -13.72
CA ASN A 456 -30.67 0.24 -14.03
C ASN A 456 -30.08 -1.14 -14.28
N THR A 457 -28.96 -1.20 -14.98
CA THR A 457 -28.22 -2.45 -15.25
C THR A 457 -27.66 -3.04 -13.96
N ARG A 458 -27.04 -2.22 -13.11
CA ARG A 458 -26.54 -2.62 -11.79
C ARG A 458 -27.66 -3.21 -10.92
N ARG A 459 -28.84 -2.57 -10.88
CA ARG A 459 -29.99 -3.05 -10.11
C ARG A 459 -30.42 -4.44 -10.60
N ARG A 460 -30.60 -4.63 -11.92
CA ARG A 460 -30.96 -5.93 -12.50
C ARG A 460 -29.96 -7.03 -12.17
N ILE A 461 -28.66 -6.75 -12.25
CA ILE A 461 -27.62 -7.73 -11.92
C ILE A 461 -27.67 -8.12 -10.44
N ILE A 462 -27.76 -7.14 -9.54
CA ILE A 462 -27.84 -7.41 -8.09
C ILE A 462 -29.09 -8.20 -7.74
N GLU A 463 -30.24 -7.89 -8.34
CA GLU A 463 -31.49 -8.63 -8.15
C GLU A 463 -31.37 -10.08 -8.65
N SER A 464 -30.75 -10.31 -9.82
CA SER A 464 -30.52 -11.67 -10.34
C SER A 464 -29.59 -12.51 -9.45
N MET A 465 -28.57 -11.90 -8.86
CA MET A 465 -27.66 -12.59 -7.92
C MET A 465 -28.37 -12.98 -6.61
N ARG A 466 -29.24 -12.11 -6.06
CA ARG A 466 -30.04 -12.41 -4.86
C ARG A 466 -31.02 -13.54 -5.06
N LEU A 467 -31.61 -13.64 -6.26
CA LEU A 467 -32.52 -14.74 -6.61
C LEU A 467 -31.80 -16.07 -6.74
N SER A 468 -30.52 -16.09 -7.14
CA SER A 468 -29.72 -17.31 -7.20
C SER A 468 -29.28 -17.83 -5.83
N GLU A 469 -29.10 -16.95 -4.83
CA GLU A 469 -28.78 -17.34 -3.45
C GLU A 469 -29.99 -17.84 -2.66
N GLY A 470 -31.22 -17.46 -3.07
CA GLY A 470 -32.48 -17.89 -2.42
C GLY A 470 -33.05 -19.19 -2.96
N GLY A 471 -32.42 -19.84 -3.91
CA GLY A 471 -32.88 -21.08 -4.56
C GLY A 471 -32.28 -22.39 -4.01
N GLU A 472 -31.39 -22.32 -3.02
CA GLU A 472 -30.86 -23.48 -2.29
C GLU A 472 -31.30 -23.45 -0.83
N SER A 473 -32.56 -23.77 -0.58
CA SER A 473 -33.08 -24.08 0.76
C SER A 473 -33.85 -25.40 0.72
#